data_601eeefbf5c84c62847e4777613d09ec
#
_entry.id   601eeefbf5c84c62847e4777613d09ec
#
_cell.length_a   1.000
_cell.length_b   1.000
_cell.length_c   1.000
_cell.angle_alpha   90.00
_cell.angle_beta   90.00
_cell.angle_gamma   90.00
#
_symmetry.space_group_name_H-M   'P 1'
#
loop_
_entity.id
_entity.type
_entity.pdbx_description
1 polymer ?
#
loop_
_entity_poly.entity_id
_entity_poly.type
_entity_poly.pdbx_seq_one_letter_code
_entity_poly.pdbx_strand_id
1 'polypeptide(L)'
;MLPANQPSTDYNLKVNPEKFQSLEDARCFLLKQVKEWDNPQNKTTPENSGVVRLEASLESAHPLEWLTLQDCSQKIYWENRSQKEQFAGIGTALEIADGKDGYENILQVISKILKDSPETVRFYGGMRFDSKASISPEWETWGTARFTIPLVELSIIEENVTLACNFLPDDKKNSKLQPLQNLLESLRTEDVIIPDNPLIGLERHDLPEYRQWCRLVEQ
;
A
#
# COMPACT_ATOMS: atom_id res chain seq x y z
N MET A 1 21.92 30.29 13.16
CA MET A 1 21.14 29.79 14.31
C MET A 1 19.78 29.41 13.81
N LEU A 2 19.54 28.11 13.64
CA LEU A 2 18.24 27.53 13.32
C LEU A 2 17.56 27.18 14.64
N PRO A 3 16.27 27.43 14.82
CA PRO A 3 15.58 27.04 16.04
C PRO A 3 15.36 25.53 16.06
N ALA A 4 15.95 24.88 17.05
CA ALA A 4 15.57 23.54 17.47
C ALA A 4 14.23 23.66 18.21
N ASN A 5 13.23 22.92 17.73
CA ASN A 5 12.19 22.22 18.48
C ASN A 5 11.10 21.82 17.51
N GLN A 6 11.28 20.64 16.91
CA GLN A 6 10.13 19.88 16.45
C GLN A 6 9.60 19.06 17.64
N PRO A 7 8.32 19.14 17.98
CA PRO A 7 7.75 18.18 18.91
C PRO A 7 7.72 16.82 18.21
N SER A 8 8.52 15.89 18.71
CA SER A 8 8.39 14.47 18.40
C SER A 8 7.01 14.04 18.91
N THR A 9 6.08 13.85 18.01
CA THR A 9 4.82 13.16 18.31
C THR A 9 5.16 11.68 18.44
N ASP A 10 5.71 11.30 19.59
CA ASP A 10 5.85 9.91 19.99
C ASP A 10 4.46 9.31 20.17
N TYR A 11 3.92 8.77 19.07
CA TYR A 11 2.91 7.74 19.20
C TYR A 11 3.62 6.50 19.77
N ASN A 12 3.59 6.35 21.10
CA ASN A 12 3.96 5.11 21.78
C ASN A 12 2.92 4.01 21.42
N LEU A 13 2.81 3.69 20.13
CA LEU A 13 2.27 2.43 19.66
C LEU A 13 3.21 1.36 20.20
N LYS A 14 2.69 0.43 20.99
CA LYS A 14 3.46 -0.70 21.52
C LYS A 14 4.06 -1.45 20.34
N VAL A 15 5.28 -1.08 19.96
CA VAL A 15 6.08 -1.87 19.03
C VAL A 15 6.32 -3.19 19.75
N ASN A 16 5.80 -4.28 19.22
CA ASN A 16 6.15 -5.59 19.73
C ASN A 16 7.63 -5.83 19.37
N PRO A 17 8.55 -5.93 20.34
CA PRO A 17 9.98 -6.09 20.06
C PRO A 17 10.32 -7.46 19.47
N GLU A 18 9.39 -8.42 19.55
CA GLU A 18 9.55 -9.76 18.99
C GLU A 18 8.85 -9.89 17.65
N LYS A 19 9.55 -10.51 16.68
CA LYS A 19 8.96 -10.84 15.37
C LYS A 19 7.93 -11.94 15.54
N PHE A 20 6.79 -11.80 14.89
CA PHE A 20 5.78 -12.86 14.82
C PHE A 20 6.26 -13.99 13.93
N GLN A 21 6.00 -15.23 14.32
CA GLN A 21 6.37 -16.41 13.53
C GLN A 21 5.36 -16.71 12.42
N SER A 22 4.12 -16.25 12.58
CA SER A 22 3.06 -16.47 11.61
C SER A 22 2.33 -15.20 11.20
N LEU A 23 1.83 -15.17 9.97
CA LEU A 23 0.92 -14.12 9.48
C LEU A 23 -0.36 -14.05 10.31
N GLU A 24 -0.83 -15.19 10.82
CA GLU A 24 -2.04 -15.27 11.65
C GLU A 24 -1.86 -14.53 12.98
N ASP A 25 -0.73 -14.70 13.66
CA ASP A 25 -0.46 -13.99 14.92
C ASP A 25 -0.31 -12.49 14.69
N ALA A 26 0.39 -12.09 13.62
CA ALA A 26 0.52 -10.69 13.24
C ALA A 26 -0.85 -10.06 12.89
N ARG A 27 -1.71 -10.77 12.16
CA ARG A 27 -3.07 -10.38 11.86
C ARG A 27 -3.90 -10.18 13.12
N CYS A 28 -3.88 -11.16 14.04
CA CYS A 28 -4.60 -11.10 15.30
C CYS A 28 -4.12 -9.91 16.17
N PHE A 29 -2.81 -9.67 16.20
CA PHE A 29 -2.23 -8.50 16.87
C PHE A 29 -2.77 -7.20 16.29
N LEU A 30 -2.70 -7.00 14.96
CA LEU A 30 -3.18 -5.79 14.32
C LEU A 30 -4.69 -5.58 14.54
N LEU A 31 -5.49 -6.64 14.41
CA LEU A 31 -6.93 -6.57 14.65
C LEU A 31 -7.23 -6.11 16.08
N LYS A 32 -6.49 -6.60 17.06
CA LYS A 32 -6.61 -6.16 18.45
C LYS A 32 -6.26 -4.68 18.59
N GLN A 33 -5.16 -4.22 17.99
CA GLN A 33 -4.75 -2.82 18.04
C GLN A 33 -5.79 -1.89 17.37
N VAL A 34 -6.37 -2.29 16.23
CA VAL A 34 -7.43 -1.53 15.57
C VAL A 34 -8.69 -1.45 16.44
N LYS A 35 -9.09 -2.55 17.11
CA LYS A 35 -10.23 -2.57 18.04
C LYS A 35 -9.97 -1.70 19.28
N GLU A 36 -8.75 -1.71 19.82
CA GLU A 36 -8.34 -0.83 20.91
C GLU A 36 -8.36 0.65 20.47
N TRP A 37 -7.93 0.94 19.26
CA TRP A 37 -7.99 2.30 18.69
C TRP A 37 -9.45 2.78 18.53
N ASP A 38 -10.34 1.93 18.06
CA ASP A 38 -11.77 2.24 17.84
C ASP A 38 -12.55 2.45 19.15
N ASN A 39 -11.98 2.07 20.29
CA ASN A 39 -12.65 2.21 21.58
C ASN A 39 -12.89 3.69 21.93
N PRO A 40 -14.17 4.10 22.17
CA PRO A 40 -14.52 5.49 22.49
C PRO A 40 -13.87 6.03 23.76
N GLN A 41 -13.45 5.12 24.68
CA GLN A 41 -12.79 5.50 25.93
C GLN A 41 -11.33 5.93 25.73
N ASN A 42 -10.70 5.55 24.62
CA ASN A 42 -9.36 5.98 24.26
C ASN A 42 -9.42 7.38 23.63
N LYS A 43 -9.06 8.39 24.41
CA LYS A 43 -9.16 9.83 24.02
C LYS A 43 -8.06 10.31 23.06
N THR A 44 -7.15 9.46 22.63
CA THR A 44 -6.06 9.83 21.71
C THR A 44 -6.56 9.91 20.29
N THR A 45 -7.12 11.05 19.90
CA THR A 45 -7.26 11.42 18.50
C THR A 45 -6.03 12.24 18.14
N PRO A 46 -5.22 11.83 17.15
CA PRO A 46 -4.15 12.67 16.65
C PRO A 46 -4.75 13.96 16.08
N GLU A 47 -4.13 15.09 16.39
CA GLU A 47 -4.50 16.38 15.78
C GLU A 47 -4.02 16.50 14.33
N ASN A 48 -3.29 15.49 13.83
CA ASN A 48 -2.64 15.50 12.53
C ASN A 48 -3.56 14.96 11.42
N SER A 49 -3.45 15.55 10.24
CA SER A 49 -4.14 15.14 9.02
C SER A 49 -3.50 13.96 8.28
N GLY A 50 -2.50 13.33 8.88
CA GLY A 50 -1.76 12.20 8.30
C GLY A 50 -2.46 10.85 8.47
N VAL A 51 -1.82 9.81 7.93
CA VAL A 51 -2.28 8.43 8.02
C VAL A 51 -1.78 7.81 9.32
N VAL A 52 -2.64 7.07 10.00
CA VAL A 52 -2.24 6.19 11.09
C VAL A 52 -1.80 4.86 10.49
N ARG A 53 -0.64 4.37 10.89
CA ARG A 53 -0.10 3.08 10.47
C ARG A 53 0.23 2.25 11.69
N LEU A 54 -0.33 1.04 11.75
CA LEU A 54 -0.01 0.02 12.74
C LEU A 54 0.79 -1.07 12.06
N GLU A 55 1.85 -1.55 12.70
CA GLU A 55 2.80 -2.50 12.12
C GLU A 55 3.03 -3.70 13.03
N ALA A 56 3.19 -4.86 12.41
CA ALA A 56 3.59 -6.11 13.03
C ALA A 56 4.76 -6.71 12.24
N SER A 57 5.92 -6.84 12.90
CA SER A 57 7.10 -7.44 12.30
C SER A 57 6.98 -8.96 12.27
N LEU A 58 7.39 -9.58 11.14
CA LEU A 58 7.35 -11.02 10.91
C LEU A 58 8.76 -11.58 10.72
N GLU A 59 8.93 -12.88 10.98
CA GLU A 59 10.19 -13.58 10.66
C GLU A 59 10.34 -13.76 9.15
N SER A 60 9.25 -14.19 8.49
CA SER A 60 9.21 -14.39 7.05
C SER A 60 7.79 -14.29 6.51
N ALA A 61 7.65 -13.88 5.24
CA ALA A 61 6.44 -14.01 4.44
C ALA A 61 6.78 -13.72 2.97
N HIS A 62 5.87 -14.07 2.05
CA HIS A 62 6.00 -13.86 0.62
C HIS A 62 4.88 -12.94 0.11
N PRO A 63 5.15 -11.65 -0.13
CA PRO A 63 4.10 -10.67 -0.45
C PRO A 63 3.26 -11.02 -1.67
N LEU A 64 3.89 -11.49 -2.77
CA LEU A 64 3.15 -11.86 -3.97
C LEU A 64 2.26 -13.09 -3.76
N GLU A 65 2.78 -14.11 -3.10
CA GLU A 65 2.03 -15.33 -2.78
C GLU A 65 0.86 -14.98 -1.87
N TRP A 66 1.11 -14.27 -0.78
CA TRP A 66 0.07 -13.77 0.10
C TRP A 66 -1.02 -13.01 -0.65
N LEU A 67 -0.64 -12.13 -1.58
CA LEU A 67 -1.59 -11.32 -2.36
C LEU A 67 -2.51 -12.18 -3.24
N THR A 68 -2.01 -13.31 -3.75
CA THR A 68 -2.82 -14.22 -4.61
C THR A 68 -3.97 -14.85 -3.85
N LEU A 69 -3.79 -15.13 -2.55
CA LEU A 69 -4.82 -15.72 -1.70
C LEU A 69 -5.97 -14.77 -1.37
N GLN A 70 -5.71 -13.46 -1.38
CA GLN A 70 -6.71 -12.51 -0.88
C GLN A 70 -7.90 -12.40 -1.85
N ASP A 71 -9.11 -12.47 -1.31
CA ASP A 71 -10.35 -12.22 -2.04
C ASP A 71 -10.71 -10.73 -1.94
N CYS A 72 -10.00 -9.91 -2.71
CA CYS A 72 -10.19 -8.47 -2.76
C CYS A 72 -10.02 -7.97 -4.19
N SER A 73 -10.90 -7.07 -4.63
CA SER A 73 -10.85 -6.51 -5.98
C SER A 73 -9.72 -5.49 -6.18
N GLN A 74 -9.30 -4.85 -5.09
CA GLN A 74 -8.22 -3.86 -5.12
C GLN A 74 -6.95 -4.49 -4.57
N LYS A 75 -6.06 -4.84 -5.47
CA LYS A 75 -4.75 -5.43 -5.19
C LYS A 75 -3.66 -4.59 -5.82
N ILE A 76 -2.59 -4.38 -5.08
CA ILE A 76 -1.40 -3.65 -5.52
C ILE A 76 -0.20 -4.54 -5.26
N TYR A 77 0.67 -4.67 -6.25
CA TYR A 77 1.99 -5.28 -6.08
C TYR A 77 3.06 -4.41 -6.73
N TRP A 78 4.15 -4.24 -6.02
CA TRP A 78 5.34 -3.57 -6.53
C TRP A 78 6.60 -4.24 -5.99
N GLU A 79 7.59 -4.36 -6.84
CA GLU A 79 8.87 -4.97 -6.52
C GLU A 79 9.99 -4.21 -7.23
N ASN A 80 11.10 -3.97 -6.55
CA ASN A 80 12.26 -3.38 -7.20
C ASN A 80 13.07 -4.46 -7.97
N ARG A 81 13.93 -4.01 -8.89
CA ARG A 81 14.72 -4.93 -9.75
C ARG A 81 15.64 -5.87 -8.97
N SER A 82 16.08 -5.45 -7.78
CA SER A 82 16.97 -6.26 -6.94
C SER A 82 16.21 -7.26 -6.07
N GLN A 83 14.88 -7.24 -6.10
CA GLN A 83 13.98 -8.05 -5.27
C GLN A 83 14.16 -7.85 -3.75
N LYS A 84 14.89 -6.81 -3.36
CA LYS A 84 15.11 -6.47 -1.96
C LYS A 84 13.98 -5.68 -1.33
N GLU A 85 13.12 -5.11 -2.17
CA GLU A 85 11.95 -4.37 -1.74
C GLU A 85 10.74 -4.91 -2.49
N GLN A 86 9.78 -5.43 -1.73
CA GLN A 86 8.53 -5.99 -2.23
C GLN A 86 7.38 -5.45 -1.39
N PHE A 87 6.32 -5.03 -2.05
CA PHE A 87 5.12 -4.50 -1.42
C PHE A 87 3.88 -5.12 -2.04
N ALA A 88 3.03 -5.70 -1.22
CA ALA A 88 1.72 -6.20 -1.61
C ALA A 88 0.65 -5.51 -0.75
N GLY A 89 -0.34 -4.89 -1.38
CA GLY A 89 -1.38 -4.14 -0.69
C GLY A 89 -2.78 -4.54 -1.13
N ILE A 90 -3.73 -4.47 -0.21
CA ILE A 90 -5.15 -4.73 -0.47
C ILE A 90 -6.03 -3.65 0.14
N GLY A 91 -7.16 -3.40 -0.53
CA GLY A 91 -8.11 -2.36 -0.16
C GLY A 91 -7.52 -0.95 -0.28
N THR A 92 -8.29 0.05 0.08
CA THR A 92 -7.92 1.46 -0.04
C THR A 92 -8.19 2.20 1.26
N ALA A 93 -7.14 2.68 1.93
CA ALA A 93 -7.24 3.58 3.07
C ALA A 93 -7.44 5.03 2.60
N LEU A 94 -6.69 5.42 1.58
CA LEU A 94 -6.75 6.74 0.98
C LEU A 94 -6.45 6.65 -0.50
N GLU A 95 -7.26 7.33 -1.31
CA GLU A 95 -7.03 7.48 -2.74
C GLU A 95 -7.01 8.96 -3.12
N ILE A 96 -6.03 9.32 -3.94
CA ILE A 96 -5.95 10.61 -4.61
C ILE A 96 -5.99 10.32 -6.10
N ALA A 97 -7.06 10.75 -6.75
CA ALA A 97 -7.27 10.54 -8.18
C ALA A 97 -7.67 11.85 -8.84
N ASP A 98 -7.45 11.91 -10.16
CA ASP A 98 -7.85 12.97 -11.08
C ASP A 98 -7.22 14.35 -10.82
N GLY A 99 -6.22 14.64 -11.62
CA GLY A 99 -5.53 15.93 -11.63
C GLY A 99 -6.10 16.89 -12.66
N LYS A 100 -7.38 17.26 -12.60
CA LYS A 100 -7.94 18.31 -13.48
C LYS A 100 -7.16 19.63 -13.36
N ASP A 101 -6.60 19.88 -12.16
CA ASP A 101 -5.81 21.07 -11.86
C ASP A 101 -4.30 20.87 -12.09
N GLY A 102 -3.89 19.73 -12.67
CA GLY A 102 -2.49 19.41 -12.95
C GLY A 102 -1.83 18.56 -11.87
N TYR A 103 -0.70 17.95 -12.24
CA TYR A 103 0.04 17.02 -11.37
C TYR A 103 0.67 17.67 -10.15
N GLU A 104 1.03 18.97 -10.25
CA GLU A 104 1.64 19.70 -9.13
C GLU A 104 0.75 19.69 -7.90
N ASN A 105 -0.55 19.88 -8.09
CA ASN A 105 -1.52 19.89 -7.00
C ASN A 105 -1.61 18.51 -6.32
N ILE A 106 -1.65 17.43 -7.10
CA ILE A 106 -1.64 16.05 -6.57
C ILE A 106 -0.37 15.81 -5.76
N LEU A 107 0.80 16.15 -6.30
CA LEU A 107 2.08 15.94 -5.62
C LEU A 107 2.20 16.78 -4.33
N GLN A 108 1.65 17.99 -4.30
CA GLN A 108 1.59 18.81 -3.09
C GLN A 108 0.70 18.18 -2.02
N VAL A 109 -0.47 17.65 -2.39
CA VAL A 109 -1.38 16.95 -1.47
C VAL A 109 -0.71 15.70 -0.91
N ILE A 110 -0.09 14.87 -1.77
CA ILE A 110 0.67 13.69 -1.36
C ILE A 110 1.79 14.07 -0.39
N SER A 111 2.59 15.09 -0.73
CA SER A 111 3.70 15.55 0.09
C SER A 111 3.23 16.01 1.47
N LYS A 112 2.09 16.70 1.55
CA LYS A 112 1.51 17.16 2.81
C LYS A 112 1.09 15.96 3.67
N ILE A 113 0.39 14.98 3.09
CA ILE A 113 -0.06 13.80 3.81
C ILE A 113 1.13 12.99 4.33
N LEU A 114 2.15 12.75 3.49
CA LEU A 114 3.34 12.01 3.88
C LEU A 114 4.13 12.71 5.00
N LYS A 115 4.18 14.05 4.97
CA LYS A 115 4.84 14.82 6.02
C LYS A 115 4.21 14.62 7.41
N ASP A 116 2.89 14.42 7.43
CA ASP A 116 2.11 14.24 8.66
C ASP A 116 1.90 12.75 9.01
N SER A 117 2.52 11.84 8.25
CA SER A 117 2.41 10.37 8.41
C SER A 117 3.74 9.75 8.82
N PRO A 118 3.74 8.51 9.36
CA PRO A 118 4.96 7.74 9.56
C PRO A 118 5.78 7.58 8.26
N GLU A 119 7.10 7.56 8.36
CA GLU A 119 8.02 7.46 7.20
C GLU A 119 7.82 6.17 6.37
N THR A 120 7.25 5.14 6.99
CA THR A 120 6.95 3.86 6.34
C THR A 120 5.68 3.88 5.48
N VAL A 121 4.86 4.94 5.56
CA VAL A 121 3.67 5.10 4.71
C VAL A 121 4.09 5.45 3.29
N ARG A 122 3.47 4.77 2.31
CA ARG A 122 3.73 4.97 0.88
C ARG A 122 2.45 5.08 0.09
N PHE A 123 2.50 5.91 -0.96
CA PHE A 123 1.50 5.92 -2.03
C PHE A 123 1.97 5.03 -3.18
N TYR A 124 1.08 4.21 -3.67
CA TYR A 124 1.25 3.39 -4.87
C TYR A 124 0.35 3.89 -5.97
N GLY A 125 0.89 4.03 -7.16
CA GLY A 125 0.10 4.51 -8.28
C GLY A 125 0.95 5.07 -9.39
N GLY A 126 0.35 5.93 -10.19
CA GLY A 126 1.03 6.55 -11.31
C GLY A 126 0.24 7.71 -11.89
N MET A 127 0.87 8.35 -12.85
CA MET A 127 0.30 9.41 -13.64
C MET A 127 0.58 9.17 -15.12
N ARG A 128 -0.27 9.68 -15.97
CA ARG A 128 -0.05 9.65 -17.43
C ARG A 128 1.14 10.51 -17.79
N PHE A 129 1.85 10.11 -18.82
CA PHE A 129 2.99 10.90 -19.34
C PHE A 129 2.54 12.29 -19.82
N ASP A 130 1.45 12.36 -20.54
CA ASP A 130 0.85 13.62 -21.01
C ASP A 130 -0.54 13.83 -20.40
N SER A 131 -0.64 14.82 -19.51
CA SER A 131 -1.90 15.18 -18.84
C SER A 131 -2.93 15.82 -19.78
N LYS A 132 -2.50 16.33 -20.94
CA LYS A 132 -3.36 17.04 -21.90
C LYS A 132 -3.85 16.14 -23.03
N ALA A 133 -3.26 14.96 -23.21
CA ALA A 133 -3.71 14.03 -24.23
C ALA A 133 -5.13 13.54 -23.92
N SER A 134 -5.93 13.33 -24.97
CA SER A 134 -7.27 12.73 -24.81
C SER A 134 -7.17 11.37 -24.14
N ILE A 135 -8.13 11.06 -23.26
CA ILE A 135 -8.21 9.76 -22.59
C ILE A 135 -9.01 8.83 -23.49
N SER A 136 -8.43 7.68 -23.85
CA SER A 136 -9.21 6.64 -24.50
C SER A 136 -10.14 5.95 -23.50
N PRO A 137 -11.28 5.39 -23.93
CA PRO A 137 -12.31 4.84 -23.04
C PRO A 137 -11.79 3.81 -22.03
N GLU A 138 -10.77 3.03 -22.41
CA GLU A 138 -10.16 2.00 -21.55
C GLU A 138 -9.47 2.59 -20.32
N TRP A 139 -9.00 3.84 -20.42
CA TRP A 139 -8.27 4.54 -19.37
C TRP A 139 -9.11 5.58 -18.61
N GLU A 140 -10.38 5.79 -19.00
CA GLU A 140 -11.26 6.78 -18.35
C GLU A 140 -11.40 6.51 -16.84
N THR A 141 -11.53 5.24 -16.47
CA THR A 141 -11.68 4.83 -15.04
C THR A 141 -10.42 5.10 -14.23
N TRP A 142 -9.25 5.07 -14.88
CA TRP A 142 -7.98 5.36 -14.23
C TRP A 142 -7.75 6.87 -14.04
N GLY A 143 -8.25 7.68 -14.97
CA GLY A 143 -8.06 9.14 -14.98
C GLY A 143 -6.67 9.56 -15.45
N THR A 144 -6.26 10.77 -15.09
CA THR A 144 -4.94 11.33 -15.44
C THR A 144 -3.85 10.89 -14.46
N ALA A 145 -4.22 10.70 -13.20
CA ALA A 145 -3.35 10.21 -12.14
C ALA A 145 -4.18 9.48 -11.09
N ARG A 146 -3.59 8.47 -10.47
CA ARG A 146 -4.19 7.76 -9.34
C ARG A 146 -3.09 7.27 -8.40
N PHE A 147 -3.23 7.60 -7.13
CA PHE A 147 -2.33 7.19 -6.07
C PHE A 147 -3.15 6.70 -4.87
N THR A 148 -2.75 5.56 -4.33
CA THR A 148 -3.50 4.86 -3.28
C THR A 148 -2.56 4.47 -2.14
N ILE A 149 -3.03 4.63 -0.90
CA ILE A 149 -2.48 3.97 0.28
C ILE A 149 -3.37 2.76 0.55
N PRO A 150 -2.83 1.53 0.58
CA PRO A 150 -3.63 0.33 0.85
C PRO A 150 -4.12 0.30 2.32
N LEU A 151 -5.25 -0.37 2.57
CA LEU A 151 -5.74 -0.63 3.93
C LEU A 151 -4.84 -1.59 4.68
N VAL A 152 -4.43 -2.69 4.03
CA VAL A 152 -3.50 -3.67 4.58
C VAL A 152 -2.35 -3.86 3.59
N GLU A 153 -1.14 -3.92 4.10
CA GLU A 153 0.09 -4.04 3.33
C GLU A 153 1.02 -5.07 3.97
N LEU A 154 1.51 -5.99 3.15
CA LEU A 154 2.62 -6.87 3.50
C LEU A 154 3.84 -6.43 2.71
N SER A 155 4.94 -6.13 3.39
CA SER A 155 6.15 -5.61 2.76
C SER A 155 7.39 -6.35 3.20
N ILE A 156 8.36 -6.40 2.30
CA ILE A 156 9.76 -6.78 2.57
C ILE A 156 10.62 -5.59 2.19
N ILE A 157 11.48 -5.16 3.11
CA ILE A 157 12.52 -4.18 2.86
C ILE A 157 13.82 -4.77 3.38
N GLU A 158 14.72 -5.12 2.47
CA GLU A 158 15.92 -5.89 2.73
C GLU A 158 15.57 -7.26 3.38
N GLU A 159 15.72 -7.40 4.70
CA GLU A 159 15.40 -8.62 5.46
C GLU A 159 14.24 -8.41 6.43
N ASN A 160 13.65 -7.20 6.43
CA ASN A 160 12.56 -6.88 7.33
C ASN A 160 11.21 -7.12 6.67
N VAL A 161 10.45 -8.03 7.25
CA VAL A 161 9.09 -8.36 6.82
C VAL A 161 8.10 -7.70 7.76
N THR A 162 7.12 -6.99 7.21
CA THR A 162 6.15 -6.24 7.99
C THR A 162 4.74 -6.40 7.42
N LEU A 163 3.79 -6.83 8.25
CA LEU A 163 2.37 -6.67 7.98
C LEU A 163 1.90 -5.38 8.62
N ALA A 164 1.24 -4.53 7.86
CA ALA A 164 0.77 -3.23 8.34
C ALA A 164 -0.67 -2.97 7.95
N CYS A 165 -1.36 -2.13 8.72
CA CYS A 165 -2.64 -1.56 8.32
C CYS A 165 -2.63 -0.04 8.44
N ASN A 166 -3.33 0.62 7.52
CA ASN A 166 -3.38 2.07 7.38
C ASN A 166 -4.83 2.55 7.46
N PHE A 167 -5.05 3.69 8.10
CA PHE A 167 -6.36 4.35 8.17
C PHE A 167 -6.21 5.84 8.50
N LEU A 168 -7.28 6.60 8.33
CA LEU A 168 -7.27 8.01 8.67
C LEU A 168 -7.74 8.24 10.11
N PRO A 169 -7.17 9.21 10.86
CA PRO A 169 -7.61 9.52 12.22
C PRO A 169 -9.11 9.83 12.33
N ASP A 170 -9.67 10.48 11.33
CA ASP A 170 -11.10 10.84 11.28
C ASP A 170 -12.03 9.64 11.04
N ASP A 171 -11.50 8.50 10.63
CA ASP A 171 -12.28 7.26 10.45
C ASP A 171 -12.88 6.76 11.76
N LYS A 172 -12.23 7.03 12.89
CA LYS A 172 -12.78 6.76 14.23
C LYS A 172 -14.09 7.50 14.48
N LYS A 173 -14.18 8.80 14.14
CA LYS A 173 -15.37 9.61 14.36
C LYS A 173 -16.57 9.16 13.50
N ASN A 174 -16.26 8.55 12.35
CA ASN A 174 -17.23 8.19 11.32
C ASN A 174 -17.55 6.68 11.30
N SER A 175 -17.08 5.91 12.29
CA SER A 175 -17.21 4.42 12.33
C SER A 175 -16.67 3.74 11.06
N LYS A 176 -15.67 4.34 10.41
CA LYS A 176 -15.08 3.82 9.16
C LYS A 176 -14.00 2.77 9.37
N LEU A 177 -13.66 2.45 10.64
CA LEU A 177 -12.71 1.38 10.95
C LEU A 177 -13.31 -0.02 10.77
N GLN A 178 -14.64 -0.15 10.71
CA GLN A 178 -15.31 -1.44 10.48
C GLN A 178 -14.88 -2.13 9.17
N PRO A 179 -14.73 -1.44 8.03
CA PRO A 179 -14.19 -2.07 6.81
C PRO A 179 -12.79 -2.63 6.99
N LEU A 180 -11.91 -1.92 7.72
CA LEU A 180 -10.57 -2.42 8.04
C LEU A 180 -10.63 -3.64 8.96
N GLN A 181 -11.48 -3.61 10.01
CA GLN A 181 -11.66 -4.75 10.91
C GLN A 181 -12.16 -5.98 10.14
N ASN A 182 -13.18 -5.81 9.29
CA ASN A 182 -13.71 -6.89 8.47
C ASN A 182 -12.65 -7.45 7.51
N LEU A 183 -11.84 -6.57 6.90
CA LEU A 183 -10.76 -6.99 6.00
C LEU A 183 -9.70 -7.78 6.77
N LEU A 184 -9.28 -7.32 7.95
CA LEU A 184 -8.34 -8.05 8.80
C LEU A 184 -8.93 -9.40 9.26
N GLU A 185 -10.23 -9.48 9.59
CA GLU A 185 -10.89 -10.73 9.98
C GLU A 185 -10.99 -11.74 8.84
N SER A 186 -11.13 -11.27 7.59
CA SER A 186 -11.21 -12.13 6.39
C SER A 186 -9.86 -12.40 5.73
N LEU A 187 -8.77 -11.85 6.27
CA LEU A 187 -7.43 -12.00 5.71
C LEU A 187 -7.01 -13.46 5.71
N ARG A 188 -6.62 -13.97 4.56
CA ARG A 188 -6.06 -15.32 4.44
C ARG A 188 -4.58 -15.29 4.80
N THR A 189 -4.18 -16.19 5.67
CA THR A 189 -2.85 -16.25 6.29
C THR A 189 -2.15 -17.60 6.11
N GLU A 190 -2.81 -18.56 5.44
CA GLU A 190 -2.26 -19.85 5.11
C GLU A 190 -1.09 -19.75 4.12
N ASP A 191 -0.17 -20.69 4.20
CA ASP A 191 0.91 -20.81 3.23
C ASP A 191 0.37 -21.26 1.87
N VAL A 192 0.85 -20.59 0.81
CA VAL A 192 0.51 -20.97 -0.57
C VAL A 192 1.38 -22.15 -0.98
N ILE A 193 0.76 -23.26 -1.27
CA ILE A 193 1.41 -24.33 -2.00
C ILE A 193 1.34 -23.98 -3.49
N ILE A 194 2.37 -23.34 -4.01
CA ILE A 194 2.51 -23.16 -5.46
C ILE A 194 2.83 -24.51 -6.05
N PRO A 195 1.96 -25.09 -6.88
CA PRO A 195 2.31 -26.33 -7.57
C PRO A 195 3.53 -26.03 -8.44
N ASP A 196 4.53 -26.91 -8.36
CA ASP A 196 5.68 -26.88 -9.26
C ASP A 196 5.18 -27.16 -10.68
N ASN A 197 4.81 -26.09 -11.37
CA ASN A 197 4.27 -26.15 -12.73
C ASN A 197 5.34 -25.59 -13.66
N PRO A 198 6.27 -26.45 -14.15
CA PRO A 198 7.35 -26.00 -15.02
C PRO A 198 6.73 -25.37 -16.28
N LEU A 199 7.20 -24.22 -16.67
CA LEU A 199 6.91 -23.62 -17.96
C LEU A 199 7.32 -24.60 -19.06
N ILE A 200 6.31 -25.26 -19.67
CA ILE A 200 6.54 -26.29 -20.70
C ILE A 200 7.02 -25.67 -22.02
N GLY A 201 6.73 -24.38 -22.22
CA GLY A 201 7.18 -23.61 -23.38
C GLY A 201 6.73 -22.16 -23.29
N LEU A 202 7.56 -21.28 -23.80
CA LEU A 202 7.22 -19.84 -24.02
C LEU A 202 7.25 -19.60 -25.52
N GLU A 203 6.11 -19.31 -26.12
CA GLU A 203 6.03 -18.86 -27.49
C GLU A 203 5.88 -17.33 -27.49
N ARG A 204 6.84 -16.66 -28.12
CA ARG A 204 6.86 -15.21 -28.23
C ARG A 204 6.23 -14.79 -29.54
N HIS A 205 5.13 -14.05 -29.47
CA HIS A 205 4.47 -13.43 -30.61
C HIS A 205 4.70 -11.92 -30.56
N ASP A 206 5.67 -11.42 -31.31
CA ASP A 206 5.90 -9.98 -31.47
C ASP A 206 5.11 -9.46 -32.69
N LEU A 207 4.15 -8.56 -32.45
CA LEU A 207 3.41 -7.87 -33.48
C LEU A 207 3.51 -6.35 -33.27
N PRO A 208 4.15 -5.61 -34.16
CA PRO A 208 4.92 -6.04 -35.32
C PRO A 208 6.24 -6.73 -34.95
N GLU A 209 6.84 -7.49 -35.85
CA GLU A 209 8.14 -8.13 -35.63
C GLU A 209 9.17 -7.12 -35.07
N TYR A 210 10.05 -7.59 -34.18
CA TYR A 210 11.06 -6.76 -33.50
C TYR A 210 11.81 -5.80 -34.43
N ARG A 211 12.17 -6.25 -35.65
CA ARG A 211 12.83 -5.41 -36.68
C ARG A 211 11.95 -4.27 -37.15
N GLN A 212 10.63 -4.44 -37.18
CA GLN A 212 9.69 -3.37 -37.57
C GLN A 212 9.55 -2.36 -36.41
N TRP A 213 9.56 -2.82 -35.17
CA TRP A 213 9.61 -1.95 -33.99
C TRP A 213 10.84 -1.04 -34.03
N CYS A 214 12.03 -1.59 -34.25
CA CYS A 214 13.26 -0.81 -34.32
C CYS A 214 13.17 0.31 -35.39
N ARG A 215 12.59 0.03 -36.57
CA ARG A 215 12.40 1.03 -37.62
C ARG A 215 11.39 2.13 -37.27
N LEU A 216 10.38 1.83 -36.45
CA LEU A 216 9.39 2.81 -35.98
C LEU A 216 9.97 3.76 -34.91
N VAL A 217 10.95 3.31 -34.15
CA VAL A 217 11.62 4.13 -33.14
C VAL A 217 12.73 5.00 -33.73
N GLU A 218 13.27 4.65 -34.93
CA GLU A 218 14.31 5.39 -35.62
C GLU A 218 13.77 6.55 -36.51
N GLN A 219 12.44 6.71 -36.61
CA GLN A 219 11.76 7.81 -37.32
C GLN A 219 11.35 8.93 -36.36
#